data_61ffbcd9344fa134593d9294da6f0d8c
#
_entry.id   61ffbcd9344fa134593d9294da6f0d8c
#
_cell.length_a   1.000
_cell.length_b   1.000
_cell.length_c   1.000
_cell.angle_alpha   90.00
_cell.angle_beta   90.00
_cell.angle_gamma   90.00
#
_symmetry.space_group_name_H-M   'P 1'
#
loop_
_entity.id
_entity.type
_entity.pdbx_description
1 polymer ?
#
loop_
_entity_poly.entity_id
_entity_poly.type
_entity_poly.pdbx_seq_one_letter_code
_entity_poly.pdbx_strand_id
1 'polypeptide(L)'
;MNGMTASDTDTDPHRMGATPAVPQVVKPLPAYVYTLFLLFVVVPPVWGFIGFLSRDHWTQWAFRLAQAQVIVAGIAVLAFLPIVWTVLRRFFIDLIRRIKPMPGGKHAAEAQPGTMFLGVVASLVVLGLVGLVAWGMCGQAALDWRDGPVTREGVTCTAMDPEERDDGPFVHIELTEEGGVVRAYDLRQYELERHAEKGTPLYATIVEACQAPGTQIGISLYDRTGIIV
;
A
#
# COMPACT_ATOMS: atom_id res chain seq x y z
N MET A 1 58.35 -28.59 -71.00
CA MET A 1 57.71 -29.74 -70.38
C MET A 1 56.94 -29.21 -69.16
N ASN A 2 55.75 -28.87 -69.35
CA ASN A 2 54.46 -29.48 -69.09
C ASN A 2 54.17 -29.70 -67.60
N GLY A 3 53.15 -29.08 -67.11
CA GLY A 3 52.50 -29.37 -65.85
C GLY A 3 51.43 -28.34 -65.50
N MET A 4 50.31 -28.33 -66.23
CA MET A 4 49.06 -27.79 -65.87
C MET A 4 48.48 -28.55 -64.66
N THR A 5 48.12 -27.90 -63.58
CA THR A 5 47.21 -28.46 -62.61
C THR A 5 46.05 -27.48 -62.41
N ALA A 6 44.89 -28.02 -62.74
CA ALA A 6 43.59 -27.35 -62.61
C ALA A 6 43.26 -27.04 -61.15
N SER A 7 42.79 -25.82 -60.95
CA SER A 7 42.20 -25.40 -59.71
C SER A 7 40.71 -25.81 -59.66
N ASP A 8 40.42 -26.79 -58.81
CA ASP A 8 39.06 -27.18 -58.49
C ASP A 8 38.40 -26.04 -57.64
N THR A 9 37.48 -25.37 -58.23
CA THR A 9 36.57 -24.43 -57.52
C THR A 9 35.46 -25.25 -56.87
N ASP A 10 35.69 -25.59 -55.60
CA ASP A 10 34.72 -26.20 -54.73
C ASP A 10 33.63 -25.12 -54.37
N THR A 11 32.57 -25.16 -55.18
CA THR A 11 31.33 -24.33 -54.92
C THR A 11 30.54 -25.08 -53.91
N ASP A 12 30.68 -24.65 -52.63
CA ASP A 12 29.85 -25.08 -51.50
C ASP A 12 28.39 -24.57 -51.65
N PRO A 13 27.41 -25.46 -51.99
CA PRO A 13 26.00 -25.07 -52.20
C PRO A 13 25.22 -24.90 -50.93
N HIS A 14 25.83 -24.90 -49.75
CA HIS A 14 25.15 -24.87 -48.47
C HIS A 14 25.15 -23.49 -47.73
N ARG A 15 25.56 -22.41 -48.38
CA ARG A 15 25.24 -21.08 -47.84
C ARG A 15 23.76 -20.74 -48.09
N MET A 16 22.87 -21.53 -47.48
CA MET A 16 21.48 -21.13 -47.31
C MET A 16 21.48 -19.83 -46.53
N GLY A 17 21.05 -18.77 -47.19
CA GLY A 17 20.94 -17.42 -46.62
C GLY A 17 20.18 -17.46 -45.31
N ALA A 18 20.89 -17.16 -44.23
CA ALA A 18 20.25 -16.88 -42.95
C ALA A 18 19.27 -15.69 -43.18
N THR A 19 18.00 -16.01 -43.27
CA THR A 19 16.94 -15.00 -43.33
C THR A 19 17.15 -14.10 -42.13
N PRO A 20 17.34 -12.77 -42.32
CA PRO A 20 17.51 -11.87 -41.18
C PRO A 20 16.31 -12.04 -40.26
N ALA A 21 16.58 -12.38 -39.01
CA ALA A 21 15.54 -12.50 -37.99
C ALA A 21 14.79 -11.17 -37.91
N VAL A 22 13.55 -11.18 -38.38
CA VAL A 22 12.65 -9.99 -38.27
C VAL A 22 12.54 -9.69 -36.79
N PRO A 23 12.91 -8.45 -36.35
CA PRO A 23 12.81 -8.11 -34.97
C PRO A 23 11.35 -8.29 -34.53
N GLN A 24 11.12 -9.21 -33.61
CA GLN A 24 9.79 -9.40 -33.05
C GLN A 24 9.40 -8.12 -32.30
N VAL A 25 8.46 -7.37 -32.86
CA VAL A 25 7.85 -6.21 -32.20
C VAL A 25 7.10 -6.77 -30.98
N VAL A 26 7.72 -6.64 -29.81
CA VAL A 26 7.09 -7.02 -28.55
C VAL A 26 5.85 -6.14 -28.38
N LYS A 27 4.68 -6.72 -28.52
CA LYS A 27 3.42 -5.99 -28.29
C LYS A 27 3.39 -5.52 -26.83
N PRO A 28 3.12 -4.23 -26.59
CA PRO A 28 3.00 -3.73 -25.23
C PRO A 28 1.92 -4.52 -24.48
N LEU A 29 2.21 -4.87 -23.25
CA LEU A 29 1.25 -5.56 -22.38
C LEU A 29 -0.01 -4.67 -22.21
N PRO A 30 -1.18 -5.27 -22.18
CA PRO A 30 -2.42 -4.51 -21.99
C PRO A 30 -2.39 -3.77 -20.63
N ALA A 31 -2.94 -2.54 -20.61
CA ALA A 31 -2.87 -1.64 -19.45
C ALA A 31 -3.31 -2.28 -18.12
N TYR A 32 -4.29 -3.21 -18.16
CA TYR A 32 -4.74 -3.90 -16.94
C TYR A 32 -3.64 -4.78 -16.30
N VAL A 33 -2.68 -5.31 -17.08
CA VAL A 33 -1.57 -6.11 -16.53
C VAL A 33 -0.64 -5.24 -15.70
N TYR A 34 -0.35 -4.02 -16.17
CA TYR A 34 0.43 -3.07 -15.38
C TYR A 34 -0.29 -2.65 -14.10
N THR A 35 -1.61 -2.47 -14.18
CA THR A 35 -2.42 -2.15 -13.00
C THR A 35 -2.42 -3.29 -11.99
N LEU A 36 -2.58 -4.54 -12.43
CA LEU A 36 -2.49 -5.71 -11.56
C LEU A 36 -1.10 -5.86 -10.94
N PHE A 37 -0.04 -5.66 -11.74
CA PHE A 37 1.33 -5.68 -11.23
C PHE A 37 1.53 -4.63 -10.14
N LEU A 38 1.10 -3.39 -10.37
CA LEU A 38 1.18 -2.31 -9.39
C LEU A 38 0.43 -2.67 -8.11
N LEU A 39 -0.80 -3.14 -8.22
CA LEU A 39 -1.66 -3.46 -7.07
C LEU A 39 -1.14 -4.64 -6.23
N PHE A 40 -0.64 -5.70 -6.85
CA PHE A 40 -0.28 -6.92 -6.13
C PHE A 40 1.21 -7.05 -5.83
N VAL A 41 2.06 -6.39 -6.60
CA VAL A 41 3.52 -6.52 -6.46
C VAL A 41 4.15 -5.30 -5.82
N VAL A 42 3.66 -4.08 -6.13
CA VAL A 42 4.29 -2.83 -5.66
C VAL A 42 3.62 -2.30 -4.40
N VAL A 43 2.28 -2.19 -4.40
CA VAL A 43 1.55 -1.56 -3.29
C VAL A 43 1.74 -2.27 -1.95
N PRO A 44 1.59 -3.60 -1.81
CA PRO A 44 1.70 -4.28 -0.52
C PRO A 44 3.07 -4.13 0.14
N PRO A 45 4.22 -4.34 -0.57
CA PRO A 45 5.52 -4.14 0.06
C PRO A 45 5.80 -2.69 0.40
N VAL A 46 5.39 -1.71 -0.44
CA VAL A 46 5.53 -0.28 -0.11
C VAL A 46 4.71 0.07 1.12
N TRP A 47 3.46 -0.36 1.17
CA TRP A 47 2.57 -0.12 2.30
C TRP A 47 3.09 -0.79 3.58
N GLY A 48 3.55 -2.05 3.49
CA GLY A 48 4.16 -2.78 4.61
C GLY A 48 5.45 -2.12 5.10
N PHE A 49 6.28 -1.63 4.19
CA PHE A 49 7.51 -0.91 4.53
C PHE A 49 7.23 0.41 5.26
N ILE A 50 6.23 1.18 4.81
CA ILE A 50 5.80 2.40 5.51
C ILE A 50 5.28 2.04 6.91
N GLY A 51 4.48 0.96 7.04
CA GLY A 51 3.97 0.47 8.32
C GLY A 51 5.07 0.01 9.26
N PHE A 52 6.12 -0.62 8.73
CA PHE A 52 7.30 -0.98 9.51
C PHE A 52 8.03 0.27 10.02
N LEU A 53 8.25 1.25 9.17
CA LEU A 53 8.86 2.52 9.58
C LEU A 53 8.02 3.30 10.61
N SER A 54 6.68 3.19 10.55
CA SER A 54 5.81 3.92 11.48
C SER A 54 5.83 3.37 12.90
N ARG A 55 6.21 2.11 13.09
CA ARG A 55 6.28 1.49 14.42
C ARG A 55 7.32 2.12 15.32
N ASP A 56 8.39 2.65 14.73
CA ASP A 56 9.53 3.20 15.46
C ASP A 56 9.41 4.71 15.70
N HIS A 57 8.30 5.35 15.32
CA HIS A 57 8.14 6.79 15.39
C HIS A 57 6.92 7.18 16.22
N TRP A 58 7.13 7.98 17.22
CA TRP A 58 6.11 8.34 18.21
C TRP A 58 5.48 9.71 18.00
N THR A 59 6.13 10.57 17.22
CA THR A 59 5.80 11.98 17.06
C THR A 59 5.15 12.26 15.70
N GLN A 60 5.20 13.52 15.27
CA GLN A 60 4.72 13.96 13.94
C GLN A 60 5.16 13.04 12.77
N TRP A 61 6.30 12.36 12.87
CA TRP A 61 6.75 11.41 11.86
C TRP A 61 5.85 10.18 11.76
N ALA A 62 5.40 9.62 12.89
CA ALA A 62 4.46 8.52 12.90
C ALA A 62 3.16 8.91 12.17
N PHE A 63 2.68 10.13 12.42
CA PHE A 63 1.49 10.62 11.73
C PHE A 63 1.70 10.86 10.24
N ARG A 64 2.83 11.43 9.83
CA ARG A 64 3.18 11.59 8.41
C ARG A 64 3.30 10.25 7.69
N LEU A 65 3.84 9.23 8.34
CA LEU A 65 3.88 7.88 7.80
C LEU A 65 2.49 7.26 7.69
N ALA A 66 1.62 7.46 8.69
CA ALA A 66 0.22 7.05 8.62
C ALA A 66 -0.52 7.76 7.47
N GLN A 67 -0.30 9.07 7.25
CA GLN A 67 -0.81 9.79 6.08
C GLN A 67 -0.29 9.19 4.76
N ALA A 68 0.99 8.84 4.68
CA ALA A 68 1.55 8.19 3.50
C ALA A 68 0.88 6.84 3.23
N GLN A 69 0.58 6.04 4.26
CA GLN A 69 -0.17 4.80 4.12
C GLN A 69 -1.58 5.03 3.58
N VAL A 70 -2.29 6.06 4.07
CA VAL A 70 -3.61 6.45 3.56
C VAL A 70 -3.54 6.81 2.08
N ILE A 71 -2.53 7.58 1.67
CA ILE A 71 -2.32 7.95 0.26
C ILE A 71 -2.07 6.72 -0.61
N VAL A 72 -1.18 5.82 -0.18
CA VAL A 72 -0.86 4.57 -0.91
C VAL A 72 -2.10 3.69 -1.04
N ALA A 73 -2.89 3.54 0.03
CA ALA A 73 -4.15 2.81 0.00
C ALA A 73 -5.17 3.45 -0.96
N GLY A 74 -5.28 4.78 -0.95
CA GLY A 74 -6.12 5.56 -1.87
C GLY A 74 -5.71 5.35 -3.34
N ILE A 75 -4.41 5.40 -3.64
CA ILE A 75 -3.88 5.13 -4.99
C ILE A 75 -4.22 3.70 -5.41
N ALA A 76 -4.11 2.71 -4.51
CA ALA A 76 -4.47 1.33 -4.80
C ALA A 76 -5.95 1.17 -5.18
N VAL A 77 -6.85 1.80 -4.42
CA VAL A 77 -8.30 1.80 -4.72
C VAL A 77 -8.57 2.47 -6.07
N LEU A 78 -7.98 3.66 -6.32
CA LEU A 78 -8.15 4.38 -7.58
C LEU A 78 -7.60 3.60 -8.78
N ALA A 79 -6.46 2.92 -8.62
CA ALA A 79 -5.88 2.09 -9.68
C ALA A 79 -6.75 0.87 -10.02
N PHE A 80 -7.62 0.43 -9.12
CA PHE A 80 -8.55 -0.66 -9.37
C PHE A 80 -9.78 -0.23 -10.20
N LEU A 81 -10.18 1.05 -10.15
CA LEU A 81 -11.34 1.58 -10.86
C LEU A 81 -11.33 1.33 -12.38
N PRO A 82 -10.23 1.51 -13.13
CA PRO A 82 -10.19 1.22 -14.57
C PRO A 82 -10.49 -0.24 -14.90
N ILE A 83 -10.10 -1.18 -14.04
CA ILE A 83 -10.38 -2.61 -14.21
C ILE A 83 -11.87 -2.85 -14.09
N VAL A 84 -12.47 -2.36 -13.00
CA VAL A 84 -13.92 -2.45 -12.77
C VAL A 84 -14.69 -1.80 -13.92
N TRP A 85 -14.27 -0.59 -14.33
CA TRP A 85 -14.87 0.13 -15.45
C TRP A 85 -14.84 -0.69 -16.76
N THR A 86 -13.70 -1.32 -17.06
CA THR A 86 -13.55 -2.15 -18.27
C THR A 86 -14.49 -3.35 -18.25
N VAL A 87 -14.63 -4.02 -17.10
CA VAL A 87 -15.54 -5.15 -16.92
C VAL A 87 -16.99 -4.69 -17.06
N LEU A 88 -17.38 -3.62 -16.37
CA LEU A 88 -18.71 -3.04 -16.44
C LEU A 88 -19.07 -2.61 -17.87
N ARG A 89 -18.16 -1.88 -18.53
CA ARG A 89 -18.37 -1.44 -19.91
C ARG A 89 -18.62 -2.61 -20.87
N ARG A 90 -17.82 -3.67 -20.76
CA ARG A 90 -18.03 -4.88 -21.56
C ARG A 90 -19.40 -5.50 -21.29
N PHE A 91 -19.76 -5.65 -20.02
CA PHE A 91 -21.06 -6.16 -19.63
C PHE A 91 -22.21 -5.34 -20.22
N PHE A 92 -22.17 -4.01 -20.11
CA PHE A 92 -23.20 -3.14 -20.66
C PHE A 92 -23.31 -3.21 -22.20
N ILE A 93 -22.14 -3.23 -22.88
CA ILE A 93 -22.14 -3.38 -24.35
C ILE A 93 -22.79 -4.67 -24.78
N ASP A 94 -22.46 -5.77 -24.10
CA ASP A 94 -23.06 -7.08 -24.44
C ASP A 94 -24.53 -7.17 -24.05
N LEU A 95 -24.95 -6.53 -22.97
CA LEU A 95 -26.36 -6.40 -22.57
C LEU A 95 -27.14 -5.60 -23.64
N ILE A 96 -26.62 -4.46 -24.07
CA ILE A 96 -27.28 -3.64 -25.12
C ILE A 96 -27.38 -4.40 -26.44
N ARG A 97 -26.34 -5.15 -26.83
CA ARG A 97 -26.37 -6.00 -28.04
C ARG A 97 -27.45 -7.11 -28.00
N ARG A 98 -27.76 -7.61 -26.81
CA ARG A 98 -28.82 -8.60 -26.61
C ARG A 98 -30.21 -7.98 -26.68
N ILE A 99 -30.39 -6.77 -26.13
CA ILE A 99 -31.68 -6.07 -26.15
C ILE A 99 -32.02 -5.53 -27.55
N LYS A 100 -30.98 -5.09 -28.31
CA LYS A 100 -31.15 -4.63 -29.69
C LYS A 100 -30.30 -5.49 -30.64
N PRO A 101 -30.78 -6.68 -31.06
CA PRO A 101 -30.05 -7.48 -32.03
C PRO A 101 -29.95 -6.73 -33.35
N MET A 102 -28.72 -6.39 -33.76
CA MET A 102 -28.49 -5.79 -35.08
C MET A 102 -28.76 -6.84 -36.16
N PRO A 103 -29.61 -6.56 -37.16
CA PRO A 103 -29.85 -7.47 -38.26
C PRO A 103 -28.56 -7.61 -39.08
N GLY A 104 -27.97 -8.82 -39.12
CA GLY A 104 -26.81 -9.16 -39.97
C GLY A 104 -25.56 -9.68 -39.29
N GLY A 105 -25.48 -9.72 -37.97
CA GLY A 105 -24.28 -10.24 -37.24
C GLY A 105 -24.27 -11.77 -37.16
N LYS A 106 -23.68 -12.43 -38.17
CA LYS A 106 -23.25 -13.84 -38.05
C LYS A 106 -22.08 -13.87 -37.06
N HIS A 107 -22.23 -14.63 -36.00
CA HIS A 107 -21.29 -14.85 -34.86
C HIS A 107 -21.54 -13.97 -33.64
N ALA A 108 -22.73 -14.06 -33.06
CA ALA A 108 -22.82 -13.93 -31.62
C ALA A 108 -22.20 -15.21 -31.03
N ALA A 109 -20.88 -15.17 -30.71
CA ALA A 109 -20.31 -16.21 -29.91
C ALA A 109 -21.14 -16.34 -28.63
N GLU A 110 -21.58 -17.55 -28.34
CA GLU A 110 -22.38 -17.92 -27.17
C GLU A 110 -21.63 -17.65 -25.87
N ALA A 111 -21.37 -16.38 -25.58
CA ALA A 111 -20.93 -16.01 -24.24
C ALA A 111 -22.10 -16.27 -23.29
N GLN A 112 -21.99 -17.33 -22.52
CA GLN A 112 -23.02 -17.70 -21.54
C GLN A 112 -23.31 -16.50 -20.63
N PRO A 113 -24.60 -16.07 -20.52
CA PRO A 113 -24.97 -14.87 -19.76
C PRO A 113 -24.54 -14.95 -18.31
N GLY A 114 -24.42 -16.15 -17.73
CA GLY A 114 -24.00 -16.38 -16.37
C GLY A 114 -22.54 -15.99 -16.10
N THR A 115 -21.60 -16.20 -17.03
CA THR A 115 -20.19 -15.91 -16.83
C THR A 115 -19.90 -14.41 -16.80
N MET A 116 -20.64 -13.61 -17.56
CA MET A 116 -20.51 -12.15 -17.56
C MET A 116 -21.09 -11.52 -16.30
N PHE A 117 -22.26 -11.97 -15.88
CA PHE A 117 -22.88 -11.52 -14.63
C PHE A 117 -21.96 -11.87 -13.44
N LEU A 118 -21.46 -13.09 -13.41
CA LEU A 118 -20.49 -13.52 -12.37
C LEU A 118 -19.24 -12.65 -12.36
N GLY A 119 -18.71 -12.26 -13.53
CA GLY A 119 -17.55 -11.37 -13.64
C GLY A 119 -17.79 -9.97 -13.05
N VAL A 120 -18.99 -9.39 -13.28
CA VAL A 120 -19.38 -8.10 -12.68
C VAL A 120 -19.51 -8.21 -11.18
N VAL A 121 -20.22 -9.21 -10.68
CA VAL A 121 -20.41 -9.46 -9.25
C VAL A 121 -19.05 -9.67 -8.57
N ALA A 122 -18.20 -10.53 -9.14
CA ALA A 122 -16.85 -10.77 -8.61
C ALA A 122 -16.01 -9.49 -8.55
N SER A 123 -16.05 -8.64 -9.59
CA SER A 123 -15.32 -7.38 -9.61
C SER A 123 -15.82 -6.39 -8.55
N LEU A 124 -17.13 -6.31 -8.32
CA LEU A 124 -17.71 -5.46 -7.29
C LEU A 124 -17.40 -5.97 -5.88
N VAL A 125 -17.43 -7.29 -5.68
CA VAL A 125 -17.04 -7.93 -4.41
C VAL A 125 -15.58 -7.66 -4.11
N VAL A 126 -14.68 -7.85 -5.08
CA VAL A 126 -13.24 -7.57 -4.89
C VAL A 126 -13.02 -6.09 -4.58
N LEU A 127 -13.66 -5.17 -5.31
CA LEU A 127 -13.56 -3.74 -5.01
C LEU A 127 -14.06 -3.42 -3.59
N GLY A 128 -15.18 -4.00 -3.18
CA GLY A 128 -15.71 -3.83 -1.83
C GLY A 128 -14.76 -4.36 -0.76
N LEU A 129 -14.16 -5.53 -0.98
CA LEU A 129 -13.17 -6.11 -0.07
C LEU A 129 -11.89 -5.25 0.03
N VAL A 130 -11.37 -4.78 -1.11
CA VAL A 130 -10.20 -3.89 -1.14
C VAL A 130 -10.50 -2.58 -0.40
N GLY A 131 -11.68 -2.00 -0.61
CA GLY A 131 -12.12 -0.79 0.09
C GLY A 131 -12.27 -1.02 1.60
N LEU A 132 -12.85 -2.14 2.00
CA LEU A 132 -13.05 -2.49 3.41
C LEU A 132 -11.72 -2.74 4.13
N VAL A 133 -10.79 -3.44 3.49
CA VAL A 133 -9.43 -3.65 4.02
C VAL A 133 -8.69 -2.33 4.13
N ALA A 134 -8.71 -1.49 3.09
CA ALA A 134 -8.09 -0.17 3.11
C ALA A 134 -8.67 0.72 4.21
N TRP A 135 -10.00 0.70 4.40
CA TRP A 135 -10.65 1.41 5.47
C TRP A 135 -10.29 0.86 6.86
N GLY A 136 -10.31 -0.46 7.05
CA GLY A 136 -9.92 -1.09 8.32
C GLY A 136 -8.49 -0.76 8.74
N MET A 137 -7.57 -0.63 7.76
CA MET A 137 -6.15 -0.38 8.02
C MET A 137 -5.81 1.12 8.14
N CYS A 138 -6.48 1.99 7.43
CA CYS A 138 -6.13 3.41 7.32
C CYS A 138 -7.26 4.36 7.73
N GLY A 139 -8.47 3.86 8.00
CA GLY A 139 -9.63 4.70 8.24
C GLY A 139 -9.48 5.62 9.46
N GLN A 140 -8.88 5.13 10.54
CA GLN A 140 -8.61 5.94 11.73
C GLN A 140 -7.65 7.09 11.42
N ALA A 141 -6.54 6.80 10.74
CA ALA A 141 -5.58 7.83 10.33
C ALA A 141 -6.18 8.83 9.33
N ALA A 142 -7.07 8.40 8.43
CA ALA A 142 -7.77 9.28 7.51
C ALA A 142 -8.75 10.22 8.23
N LEU A 143 -9.45 9.73 9.24
CA LEU A 143 -10.34 10.53 10.06
C LEU A 143 -9.56 11.52 10.93
N ASP A 144 -8.47 11.09 11.54
CA ASP A 144 -7.60 11.97 12.33
C ASP A 144 -6.94 13.05 11.45
N TRP A 145 -6.60 12.70 10.19
CA TRP A 145 -6.10 13.69 9.25
C TRP A 145 -7.12 14.78 8.94
N ARG A 146 -8.39 14.41 8.84
CA ARG A 146 -9.47 15.36 8.60
C ARG A 146 -9.77 16.23 9.83
N ASP A 147 -9.81 15.61 11.02
CA ASP A 147 -10.28 16.25 12.24
C ASP A 147 -9.15 17.01 12.97
N GLY A 148 -7.88 16.65 12.73
CA GLY A 148 -6.71 17.25 13.34
C GLY A 148 -6.41 16.73 14.75
N PRO A 149 -5.32 17.20 15.38
CA PRO A 149 -4.97 16.83 16.75
C PRO A 149 -5.86 17.53 17.76
N VAL A 150 -6.13 16.83 18.87
CA VAL A 150 -6.90 17.33 20.01
C VAL A 150 -5.95 17.50 21.19
N THR A 151 -6.02 18.65 21.88
CA THR A 151 -5.28 18.86 23.12
C THR A 151 -6.05 18.28 24.30
N ARG A 152 -5.37 17.44 25.09
CA ARG A 152 -5.87 16.85 26.33
C ARG A 152 -5.07 17.43 27.48
N GLU A 153 -5.75 18.03 28.44
CA GLU A 153 -5.17 18.53 29.68
C GLU A 153 -5.43 17.54 30.82
N GLY A 154 -4.67 17.64 31.90
CA GLY A 154 -4.85 16.77 33.06
C GLY A 154 -4.41 15.32 32.84
N VAL A 155 -3.55 15.07 31.86
CA VAL A 155 -2.99 13.73 31.61
C VAL A 155 -1.92 13.43 32.62
N THR A 156 -1.98 12.26 33.26
CA THR A 156 -1.00 11.78 34.22
C THR A 156 -0.28 10.54 33.70
N CYS A 157 1.01 10.43 33.99
CA CYS A 157 1.74 9.18 33.73
C CYS A 157 1.48 8.22 34.89
N THR A 158 1.00 7.02 34.59
CA THR A 158 0.69 5.98 35.59
C THR A 158 1.74 4.87 35.64
N ALA A 159 2.43 4.63 34.52
CA ALA A 159 3.53 3.66 34.47
C ALA A 159 4.59 4.10 33.47
N MET A 160 5.85 3.79 33.76
CA MET A 160 6.99 3.90 32.85
C MET A 160 7.97 2.78 33.16
N ASP A 161 7.76 1.63 32.54
CA ASP A 161 8.49 0.40 32.85
C ASP A 161 9.40 -0.03 31.70
N PRO A 162 10.71 -0.27 31.97
CA PRO A 162 11.58 -0.88 30.97
C PRO A 162 11.20 -2.34 30.76
N GLU A 163 11.07 -2.74 29.51
CA GLU A 163 10.72 -4.10 29.09
C GLU A 163 11.78 -4.60 28.09
N GLU A 164 12.32 -5.78 28.34
CA GLU A 164 13.24 -6.43 27.43
C GLU A 164 12.46 -7.41 26.56
N ARG A 165 12.47 -7.19 25.24
CA ARG A 165 11.80 -8.05 24.24
C ARG A 165 12.82 -8.67 23.29
N ASP A 166 12.41 -9.69 22.55
CA ASP A 166 13.27 -10.41 21.59
C ASP A 166 13.88 -9.50 20.51
N ASP A 167 13.23 -8.39 20.20
CA ASP A 167 13.65 -7.40 19.20
C ASP A 167 14.38 -6.16 19.81
N GLY A 168 14.69 -6.22 21.12
CA GLY A 168 15.46 -5.22 21.83
C GLY A 168 14.75 -4.61 23.04
N PRO A 169 15.41 -3.67 23.74
CA PRO A 169 14.84 -3.02 24.90
C PRO A 169 13.78 -1.99 24.52
N PHE A 170 12.63 -2.07 25.20
CA PHE A 170 11.49 -1.16 25.10
C PHE A 170 11.23 -0.46 26.43
N VAL A 171 10.52 0.63 26.37
CA VAL A 171 9.93 1.28 27.53
C VAL A 171 8.43 1.38 27.32
N HIS A 172 7.69 0.77 28.23
CA HIS A 172 6.24 0.83 28.27
C HIS A 172 5.81 2.06 29.07
N ILE A 173 5.02 2.93 28.45
CA ILE A 173 4.52 4.16 29.07
C ILE A 173 3.00 4.13 29.07
N GLU A 174 2.39 4.30 30.23
CA GLU A 174 0.94 4.46 30.36
C GLU A 174 0.59 5.90 30.73
N LEU A 175 -0.25 6.50 29.91
CA LEU A 175 -0.80 7.83 30.14
C LEU A 175 -2.30 7.73 30.43
N THR A 176 -2.74 8.28 31.54
CA THR A 176 -4.15 8.28 31.96
C THR A 176 -4.72 9.69 31.80
N GLU A 177 -5.79 9.82 31.02
CA GLU A 177 -6.55 11.06 30.84
C GLU A 177 -7.49 11.28 32.05
N GLU A 178 -7.92 12.52 32.28
CA GLU A 178 -8.84 12.91 33.39
C GLU A 178 -10.13 12.05 33.41
N GLY A 179 -10.60 11.55 32.26
CA GLY A 179 -11.74 10.65 32.15
C GLY A 179 -11.46 9.19 32.49
N GLY A 180 -10.24 8.84 32.94
CA GLY A 180 -9.83 7.46 33.24
C GLY A 180 -9.49 6.63 32.01
N VAL A 181 -9.38 7.24 30.83
CA VAL A 181 -8.92 6.55 29.62
C VAL A 181 -7.41 6.35 29.71
N VAL A 182 -6.98 5.10 29.67
CA VAL A 182 -5.56 4.71 29.68
C VAL A 182 -5.10 4.52 28.25
N ARG A 183 -3.99 5.17 27.89
CA ARG A 183 -3.30 4.97 26.62
C ARG A 183 -1.90 4.43 26.89
N ALA A 184 -1.62 3.27 26.33
CA ALA A 184 -0.33 2.62 26.45
C ALA A 184 0.52 2.84 25.19
N TYR A 185 1.81 3.11 25.41
CA TYR A 185 2.80 3.35 24.37
C TYR A 185 4.03 2.50 24.62
N ASP A 186 4.46 1.75 23.61
CA ASP A 186 5.70 0.98 23.64
C ASP A 186 6.74 1.70 22.77
N LEU A 187 7.78 2.21 23.39
CA LEU A 187 8.85 2.93 22.73
C LEU A 187 10.15 2.15 22.80
N ARG A 188 10.91 2.13 21.73
CA ARG A 188 12.25 1.59 21.79
C ARG A 188 13.17 2.49 22.61
N GLN A 189 13.98 1.91 23.46
CA GLN A 189 14.85 2.67 24.38
C GLN A 189 15.77 3.64 23.61
N TYR A 190 16.33 3.23 22.46
CA TYR A 190 17.19 4.11 21.67
C TYR A 190 16.47 5.35 21.13
N GLU A 191 15.17 5.28 20.89
CA GLU A 191 14.38 6.44 20.49
C GLU A 191 14.19 7.41 21.64
N LEU A 192 13.92 6.87 22.80
CA LEU A 192 13.87 7.63 24.05
C LEU A 192 15.18 8.41 24.28
N GLU A 193 16.32 7.71 24.19
CA GLU A 193 17.65 8.32 24.33
C GLU A 193 17.89 9.42 23.27
N ARG A 194 17.53 9.15 22.03
CA ARG A 194 17.67 10.11 20.92
C ARG A 194 16.80 11.36 21.12
N HIS A 195 15.60 11.20 21.67
CA HIS A 195 14.73 12.34 22.00
C HIS A 195 15.27 13.14 23.18
N ALA A 196 15.84 12.45 24.17
CA ALA A 196 16.52 13.08 25.29
C ALA A 196 17.72 13.90 24.84
N GLU A 197 18.58 13.33 23.99
CA GLU A 197 19.75 14.02 23.42
C GLU A 197 19.36 15.26 22.58
N LYS A 198 18.26 15.18 21.85
CA LYS A 198 17.76 16.29 21.02
C LYS A 198 16.98 17.35 21.81
N GLY A 199 16.71 17.12 23.09
CA GLY A 199 15.95 18.03 23.93
C GLY A 199 14.53 18.28 23.39
N THR A 200 13.86 17.24 22.87
CA THR A 200 12.51 17.35 22.31
C THR A 200 11.54 17.72 23.43
N PRO A 201 10.85 18.87 23.39
CA PRO A 201 10.02 19.36 24.53
C PRO A 201 8.99 18.36 25.00
N LEU A 202 8.27 17.72 24.08
CA LEU A 202 7.26 16.71 24.39
C LEU A 202 7.83 15.54 25.20
N TYR A 203 8.99 15.05 24.81
CA TYR A 203 9.66 13.94 25.48
C TYR A 203 10.04 14.32 26.92
N ALA A 204 10.69 15.47 27.09
CA ALA A 204 11.08 15.98 28.41
C ALA A 204 9.83 16.09 29.34
N THR A 205 8.74 16.63 28.82
CA THR A 205 7.48 16.77 29.56
C THR A 205 6.90 15.43 30.01
N ILE A 206 6.90 14.42 29.15
CA ILE A 206 6.37 13.10 29.50
C ILE A 206 7.25 12.38 30.50
N VAL A 207 8.58 12.41 30.31
CA VAL A 207 9.53 11.78 31.24
C VAL A 207 9.45 12.46 32.62
N GLU A 208 9.39 13.79 32.67
CA GLU A 208 9.22 14.53 33.91
C GLU A 208 7.92 14.16 34.62
N ALA A 209 6.82 14.05 33.89
CA ALA A 209 5.54 13.62 34.46
C ALA A 209 5.58 12.19 35.00
N CYS A 210 6.32 11.28 34.33
CA CYS A 210 6.47 9.90 34.80
C CYS A 210 7.41 9.79 36.02
N GLN A 211 8.40 10.69 36.14
CA GLN A 211 9.28 10.73 37.30
C GLN A 211 8.65 11.37 38.55
N ALA A 212 7.63 12.19 38.36
CA ALA A 212 6.93 12.86 39.45
C ALA A 212 5.44 12.41 39.48
N PRO A 213 5.10 11.32 40.20
CA PRO A 213 3.77 10.76 40.23
C PRO A 213 2.69 11.80 40.58
N GLY A 214 1.60 11.84 39.81
CA GLY A 214 0.52 12.80 39.99
C GLY A 214 0.71 14.14 39.28
N THR A 215 1.86 14.35 38.61
CA THR A 215 2.05 15.53 37.76
C THR A 215 1.10 15.44 36.55
N GLN A 216 0.31 16.51 36.38
CA GLN A 216 -0.59 16.65 35.24
C GLN A 216 0.12 17.40 34.11
N ILE A 217 0.01 16.88 32.92
CA ILE A 217 0.55 17.48 31.70
C ILE A 217 -0.54 17.70 30.65
N GLY A 218 -0.30 18.65 29.74
CA GLY A 218 -1.07 18.81 28.53
C GLY A 218 -0.37 18.15 27.36
N ILE A 219 -1.09 17.29 26.62
CA ILE A 219 -0.58 16.67 25.41
C ILE A 219 -1.52 16.93 24.25
N SER A 220 -0.95 17.07 23.04
CA SER A 220 -1.73 17.08 21.80
C SER A 220 -1.59 15.71 21.13
N LEU A 221 -2.73 15.11 20.79
CA LEU A 221 -2.75 13.78 20.17
C LEU A 221 -3.85 13.67 19.12
N TYR A 222 -3.69 12.73 18.22
CA TYR A 222 -4.73 12.29 17.30
C TYR A 222 -5.61 11.25 17.99
N ASP A 223 -6.89 11.57 18.19
CA ASP A 223 -7.77 10.87 19.14
C ASP A 223 -7.99 9.39 18.80
N ARG A 224 -8.05 9.04 17.52
CA ARG A 224 -8.31 7.66 17.06
C ARG A 224 -7.05 6.81 16.94
N THR A 225 -5.97 7.38 16.44
CA THR A 225 -4.68 6.67 16.31
C THR A 225 -3.87 6.73 17.60
N GLY A 226 -4.17 7.67 18.50
CA GLY A 226 -3.42 7.87 19.72
C GLY A 226 -2.04 8.49 19.52
N ILE A 227 -1.68 8.90 18.31
CA ILE A 227 -0.36 9.47 18.00
C ILE A 227 -0.23 10.83 18.65
N ILE A 228 0.80 11.00 19.49
CA ILE A 228 1.11 12.26 20.19
C ILE A 228 1.95 13.17 19.26
N VAL A 229 1.68 14.48 19.26
CA VAL A 229 2.34 15.47 18.40
C VAL A 229 2.81 16.68 19.16
#